data_6910b569d4ae509b27446bb7bc9868e9
#
_entry.id   6910b569d4ae509b27446bb7bc9868e9
#
_cell.length_a   1.000
_cell.length_b   1.000
_cell.length_c   1.000
_cell.angle_alpha   90.00
_cell.angle_beta   90.00
_cell.angle_gamma   90.00
#
_symmetry.space_group_name_H-M   'P 1'
#
loop_
_entity.id
_entity.type
_entity.pdbx_description
1 polymer ?
#
loop_
_entity_poly.entity_id
_entity_poly.type
_entity_poly.pdbx_seq_one_letter_code
_entity_poly.pdbx_strand_id
1 'polypeptide(L)'
;PEYIFECKEYNYSDLYQKDMAFMELVILFSLIAILIGGMGIFAFAIFMVESKTREIALRKVNGASERQIMLLFNRQFMTKVLVACVIGLPIAYYASRKWLENYAYRIEIQPWIFVLTIVISLCIVLLVTNWQIRQASRKNPIDTLKTE
;
A
#
# COMPACT_ATOMS: atom_id res chain seq x y z
N PRO A 1 8.04 52.29 16.75
CA PRO A 1 8.64 51.17 15.99
C PRO A 1 8.41 49.82 16.64
N GLU A 2 8.15 49.74 17.97
CA GLU A 2 7.91 48.49 18.69
C GLU A 2 6.60 47.78 18.25
N TYR A 3 5.53 48.53 18.01
CA TYR A 3 4.22 47.96 17.63
C TYR A 3 4.22 47.22 16.28
N ILE A 4 5.13 47.53 15.39
CA ILE A 4 5.24 46.87 14.07
C ILE A 4 5.88 45.50 14.22
N PHE A 5 6.78 45.32 15.19
CA PHE A 5 7.43 44.01 15.44
C PHE A 5 6.49 43.06 16.14
N GLU A 6 5.69 43.50 17.12
CA GLU A 6 4.70 42.65 17.79
C GLU A 6 3.61 42.14 16.84
N CYS A 7 3.07 42.99 15.96
CA CYS A 7 2.09 42.58 14.97
C CYS A 7 2.65 41.55 13.97
N LYS A 8 3.94 41.62 13.68
CA LYS A 8 4.59 40.68 12.75
C LYS A 8 4.81 39.33 13.40
N GLU A 9 5.25 39.28 14.66
CA GLU A 9 5.42 38.02 15.41
C GLU A 9 4.08 37.31 15.65
N TYR A 10 3.03 38.03 15.99
CA TYR A 10 1.70 37.47 16.22
C TYR A 10 1.11 36.85 14.96
N ASN A 11 1.38 37.40 13.80
CA ASN A 11 0.91 36.91 12.51
C ASN A 11 1.69 35.66 12.05
N TYR A 12 2.97 35.56 12.41
CA TYR A 12 3.77 34.37 12.11
C TYR A 12 3.40 33.18 12.99
N SER A 13 3.12 33.38 14.29
CA SER A 13 2.74 32.31 15.21
C SER A 13 1.39 31.67 14.83
N ASP A 14 0.43 32.47 14.38
CA ASP A 14 -0.88 31.99 13.92
C ASP A 14 -0.79 31.20 12.60
N LEU A 15 0.10 31.59 11.69
CA LEU A 15 0.34 30.86 10.46
C LEU A 15 1.02 29.51 10.74
N TYR A 16 2.02 29.48 11.63
CA TYR A 16 2.68 28.24 12.03
C TYR A 16 1.74 27.26 12.74
N GLN A 17 0.84 27.74 13.59
CA GLN A 17 -0.14 26.89 14.26
C GLN A 17 -1.13 26.27 13.28
N LYS A 18 -1.58 27.03 12.28
CA LYS A 18 -2.46 26.50 11.21
C LYS A 18 -1.75 25.45 10.34
N ASP A 19 -0.51 25.69 10.01
CA ASP A 19 0.29 24.74 9.22
C ASP A 19 0.56 23.45 10.01
N MET A 20 0.85 23.52 11.31
CA MET A 20 1.02 22.37 12.19
C MET A 20 -0.28 21.57 12.32
N ALA A 21 -1.40 22.20 12.59
CA ALA A 21 -2.70 21.53 12.66
C ALA A 21 -3.07 20.84 11.34
N PHE A 22 -2.73 21.47 10.20
CA PHE A 22 -2.94 20.87 8.89
C PHE A 22 -2.03 19.64 8.67
N MET A 23 -0.76 19.71 9.09
CA MET A 23 0.15 18.56 9.02
C MET A 23 -0.35 17.38 9.86
N GLU A 24 -0.86 17.62 11.06
CA GLU A 24 -1.46 16.57 11.91
C GLU A 24 -2.65 15.90 11.23
N LEU A 25 -3.54 16.67 10.61
CA LEU A 25 -4.65 16.14 9.84
C LEU A 25 -4.18 15.28 8.65
N VAL A 26 -3.19 15.75 7.90
CA VAL A 26 -2.63 14.99 6.76
C VAL A 26 -2.02 13.67 7.23
N ILE A 27 -1.30 13.66 8.35
CA ILE A 27 -0.73 12.45 8.93
C ILE A 27 -1.84 11.48 9.34
N LEU A 28 -2.86 11.97 10.04
CA LEU A 28 -4.00 11.15 10.47
C LEU A 28 -4.74 10.52 9.30
N PHE A 29 -5.08 11.30 8.28
CA PHE A 29 -5.74 10.79 7.07
C PHE A 29 -4.87 9.83 6.27
N SER A 30 -3.56 10.08 6.22
CA SER A 30 -2.61 9.17 5.58
C SER A 30 -2.55 7.81 6.29
N LEU A 31 -2.57 7.82 7.63
CA LEU A 31 -2.60 6.58 8.43
C LEU A 31 -3.89 5.79 8.16
N ILE A 32 -5.03 6.46 8.15
CA ILE A 32 -6.33 5.84 7.82
C ILE A 32 -6.31 5.27 6.40
N ALA A 33 -5.79 6.01 5.43
CA ALA A 33 -5.68 5.55 4.05
C ALA A 33 -4.80 4.31 3.91
N ILE A 34 -3.67 4.24 4.64
CA ILE A 34 -2.79 3.08 4.69
C ILE A 34 -3.50 1.86 5.29
N LEU A 35 -4.26 2.05 6.37
CA LEU A 35 -5.04 0.96 6.99
C LEU A 35 -6.12 0.43 6.04
N ILE A 36 -6.89 1.29 5.41
CA ILE A 36 -7.93 0.89 4.43
C ILE A 36 -7.29 0.18 3.24
N GLY A 37 -6.19 0.72 2.70
CA GLY A 37 -5.44 0.10 1.61
C GLY A 37 -4.88 -1.28 1.99
N GLY A 38 -4.35 -1.41 3.22
CA GLY A 38 -3.89 -2.69 3.77
C GLY A 38 -5.00 -3.73 3.89
N MET A 39 -6.17 -3.34 4.39
CA MET A 39 -7.34 -4.22 4.43
C MET A 39 -7.80 -4.63 3.03
N GLY A 40 -7.75 -3.73 2.05
CA GLY A 40 -8.06 -4.04 0.66
C GLY A 40 -7.12 -5.07 0.06
N ILE A 41 -5.82 -4.92 0.27
CA ILE A 41 -4.81 -5.90 -0.18
C ILE A 41 -5.05 -7.26 0.49
N PHE A 42 -5.34 -7.28 1.80
CA PHE A 42 -5.58 -8.49 2.55
C PHE A 42 -6.84 -9.22 2.05
N ALA A 43 -7.96 -8.52 1.89
CA ALA A 43 -9.21 -9.07 1.36
C ALA A 43 -9.04 -9.62 -0.07
N PHE A 44 -8.31 -8.88 -0.92
CA PHE A 44 -8.01 -9.31 -2.27
C PHE A 44 -7.13 -10.57 -2.32
N ALA A 45 -6.15 -10.68 -1.41
CA ALA A 45 -5.31 -11.87 -1.30
C ALA A 45 -6.14 -13.11 -0.89
N ILE A 46 -7.07 -12.98 0.08
CA ILE A 46 -7.98 -14.05 0.47
C ILE A 46 -8.82 -14.48 -0.73
N PHE A 47 -9.49 -13.56 -1.38
CA PHE A 47 -10.35 -13.85 -2.53
C PHE A 47 -9.61 -14.55 -3.65
N MET A 48 -8.38 -14.12 -3.95
CA MET A 48 -7.55 -14.76 -4.99
C MET A 48 -7.16 -16.17 -4.63
N VAL A 49 -6.79 -16.44 -3.38
CA VAL A 49 -6.42 -17.79 -2.93
C VAL A 49 -7.64 -18.68 -2.94
N GLU A 50 -8.79 -18.23 -2.44
CA GLU A 50 -10.04 -18.99 -2.44
C GLU A 50 -10.52 -19.32 -3.85
N SER A 51 -10.53 -18.34 -4.76
CA SER A 51 -10.93 -18.55 -6.16
C SER A 51 -10.02 -19.53 -6.92
N LYS A 52 -8.79 -19.73 -6.45
CA LYS A 52 -7.79 -20.62 -7.05
C LYS A 52 -7.55 -21.90 -6.26
N THR A 53 -8.29 -22.15 -5.21
CA THR A 53 -8.12 -23.32 -4.33
C THR A 53 -8.20 -24.65 -5.11
N ARG A 54 -9.12 -24.75 -6.07
CA ARG A 54 -9.26 -25.93 -6.94
C ARG A 54 -8.02 -26.16 -7.82
N GLU A 55 -7.47 -25.08 -8.40
CA GLU A 55 -6.23 -25.14 -9.21
C GLU A 55 -5.04 -25.56 -8.34
N ILE A 56 -4.95 -25.04 -7.11
CA ILE A 56 -3.93 -25.40 -6.13
C ILE A 56 -4.02 -26.90 -5.78
N ALA A 57 -5.24 -27.39 -5.50
CA ALA A 57 -5.49 -28.79 -5.16
C ALA A 57 -5.09 -29.72 -6.31
N LEU A 58 -5.51 -29.43 -7.54
CA LEU A 58 -5.14 -30.21 -8.73
C LEU A 58 -3.64 -30.28 -8.96
N ARG A 59 -2.94 -29.15 -8.79
CA ARG A 59 -1.48 -29.11 -8.92
C ARG A 59 -0.78 -29.89 -7.82
N LYS A 60 -1.30 -29.85 -6.60
CA LYS A 60 -0.76 -30.59 -5.45
C LYS A 60 -0.92 -32.10 -5.64
N VAL A 61 -2.06 -32.56 -6.17
CA VAL A 61 -2.26 -33.97 -6.53
C VAL A 61 -1.31 -34.39 -7.64
N ASN A 62 -1.00 -33.54 -8.60
CA ASN A 62 -0.02 -33.78 -9.66
C ASN A 62 1.44 -33.64 -9.20
N GLY A 63 1.71 -33.53 -7.89
CA GLY A 63 3.05 -33.52 -7.33
C GLY A 63 3.76 -32.16 -7.33
N ALA A 64 3.04 -31.05 -7.55
CA ALA A 64 3.63 -29.73 -7.46
C ALA A 64 4.03 -29.40 -6.01
N SER A 65 5.26 -28.92 -5.84
CA SER A 65 5.75 -28.47 -4.53
C SER A 65 5.06 -27.18 -4.09
N GLU A 66 4.93 -26.97 -2.76
CA GLU A 66 4.38 -25.73 -2.21
C GLU A 66 5.14 -24.48 -2.70
N ARG A 67 6.45 -24.61 -2.91
CA ARG A 67 7.30 -23.54 -3.42
C ARG A 67 6.93 -23.12 -4.85
N GLN A 68 6.60 -24.09 -5.72
CA GLN A 68 6.17 -23.81 -7.09
C GLN A 68 4.83 -23.07 -7.12
N ILE A 69 3.91 -23.47 -6.27
CA ILE A 69 2.61 -22.82 -6.11
C ILE A 69 2.80 -21.38 -5.61
N MET A 70 3.59 -21.18 -4.56
CA MET A 70 3.91 -19.86 -4.03
C MET A 70 4.53 -18.94 -5.10
N LEU A 71 5.49 -19.44 -5.88
CA LEU A 71 6.17 -18.65 -6.91
C LEU A 71 5.20 -18.18 -7.99
N LEU A 72 4.27 -19.04 -8.41
CA LEU A 72 3.25 -18.72 -9.40
C LEU A 72 2.32 -17.61 -8.92
N PHE A 73 1.83 -17.72 -7.69
CA PHE A 73 0.93 -16.73 -7.11
C PHE A 73 1.65 -15.41 -6.84
N ASN A 74 2.86 -15.44 -6.27
CA ASN A 74 3.66 -14.26 -6.06
C ASN A 74 3.89 -13.48 -7.36
N ARG A 75 4.21 -14.17 -8.46
CA ARG A 75 4.38 -13.54 -9.77
C ARG A 75 3.09 -12.84 -10.23
N GLN A 76 1.93 -13.47 -10.07
CA GLN A 76 0.65 -12.87 -10.45
C GLN A 76 0.32 -11.62 -9.60
N PHE A 77 0.61 -11.67 -8.29
CA PHE A 77 0.41 -10.51 -7.41
C PHE A 77 1.37 -9.38 -7.72
N MET A 78 2.66 -9.68 -7.90
CA MET A 78 3.67 -8.68 -8.24
C MET A 78 3.30 -7.91 -9.51
N THR A 79 2.82 -8.60 -10.53
CA THR A 79 2.40 -7.95 -11.78
C THR A 79 1.27 -6.95 -11.54
N LYS A 80 0.27 -7.30 -10.72
CA LYS A 80 -0.86 -6.40 -10.41
C LYS A 80 -0.41 -5.18 -9.60
N VAL A 81 0.46 -5.38 -8.62
CA VAL A 81 1.03 -4.28 -7.81
C VAL A 81 1.87 -3.35 -8.69
N LEU A 82 2.69 -3.90 -9.58
CA LEU A 82 3.48 -3.08 -10.50
C LEU A 82 2.60 -2.24 -11.42
N VAL A 83 1.53 -2.82 -11.97
CA VAL A 83 0.55 -2.06 -12.78
C VAL A 83 -0.10 -0.96 -11.96
N ALA A 84 -0.50 -1.24 -10.72
CA ALA A 84 -1.07 -0.24 -9.82
C ALA A 84 -0.07 0.88 -9.51
N CYS A 85 1.21 0.57 -9.31
CA CYS A 85 2.27 1.55 -9.10
C CYS A 85 2.51 2.42 -10.35
N VAL A 86 2.52 1.83 -11.54
CA VAL A 86 2.71 2.56 -12.81
C VAL A 86 1.60 3.60 -13.02
N ILE A 87 0.38 3.32 -12.57
CA ILE A 87 -0.75 4.25 -12.69
C ILE A 87 -0.75 5.22 -11.49
N GLY A 88 -0.59 4.72 -10.28
CA GLY A 88 -0.74 5.49 -9.05
C GLY A 88 0.38 6.50 -8.80
N LEU A 89 1.64 6.12 -9.08
CA LEU A 89 2.78 7.01 -8.82
C LEU A 89 2.78 8.31 -9.64
N PRO A 90 2.48 8.31 -10.95
CA PRO A 90 2.38 9.54 -11.72
C PRO A 90 1.27 10.46 -11.20
N ILE A 91 0.12 9.88 -10.83
CA ILE A 91 -1.01 10.63 -10.26
C ILE A 91 -0.61 11.25 -8.93
N ALA A 92 0.01 10.47 -8.05
CA ALA A 92 0.50 10.95 -6.76
C ALA A 92 1.56 12.05 -6.93
N TYR A 93 2.49 11.88 -7.87
CA TYR A 93 3.50 12.89 -8.18
C TYR A 93 2.90 14.21 -8.65
N TYR A 94 1.96 14.13 -9.59
CA TYR A 94 1.28 15.32 -10.12
C TYR A 94 0.47 16.04 -9.04
N ALA A 95 -0.29 15.29 -8.24
CA ALA A 95 -1.10 15.83 -7.15
C ALA A 95 -0.21 16.50 -6.08
N SER A 96 0.87 15.83 -5.67
CA SER A 96 1.82 16.36 -4.69
C SER A 96 2.52 17.61 -5.20
N ARG A 97 2.94 17.63 -6.46
CA ARG A 97 3.58 18.80 -7.07
C ARG A 97 2.63 20.00 -7.12
N LYS A 98 1.40 19.76 -7.56
CA LYS A 98 0.39 20.83 -7.63
C LYS A 98 0.03 21.38 -6.25
N TRP A 99 0.06 20.54 -5.22
CA TRP A 99 -0.16 20.96 -3.85
C TRP A 99 1.01 21.78 -3.31
N LEU A 100 2.26 21.36 -3.57
CA LEU A 100 3.46 22.10 -3.19
C LEU A 100 3.60 23.49 -3.87
N GLU A 101 2.99 23.67 -5.04
CA GLU A 101 3.00 24.97 -5.74
C GLU A 101 2.33 26.09 -4.93
N ASN A 102 1.45 25.76 -3.99
CA ASN A 102 0.78 26.72 -3.11
C ASN A 102 1.65 27.18 -1.93
N TYR A 103 2.82 26.58 -1.72
CA TYR A 103 3.74 26.93 -0.64
C TYR A 103 4.93 27.74 -1.15
N ALA A 104 5.30 28.79 -0.39
CA ALA A 104 6.42 29.69 -0.73
C ALA A 104 7.79 28.96 -0.67
N TYR A 105 7.92 27.98 0.22
CA TYR A 105 9.09 27.11 0.34
C TYR A 105 8.81 25.76 -0.33
N ARG A 106 9.33 25.59 -1.53
CA ARG A 106 9.18 24.34 -2.31
C ARG A 106 10.26 23.36 -1.92
N ILE A 107 9.86 22.23 -1.34
CA ILE A 107 10.74 21.09 -1.14
C ILE A 107 10.72 20.27 -2.44
N GLU A 108 11.89 19.96 -2.99
CA GLU A 108 11.99 19.06 -4.15
C GLU A 108 11.60 17.64 -3.72
N ILE A 109 10.62 17.06 -4.43
CA ILE A 109 10.19 15.70 -4.19
C ILE A 109 11.29 14.77 -4.72
N GLN A 110 12.03 14.16 -3.80
CA GLN A 110 13.14 13.28 -4.15
C GLN A 110 12.64 11.93 -4.73
N PRO A 111 13.21 11.46 -5.85
CA PRO A 111 12.77 10.22 -6.54
C PRO A 111 12.86 8.96 -5.67
N TRP A 112 13.76 8.93 -4.68
CA TRP A 112 13.95 7.76 -3.82
C TRP A 112 12.70 7.42 -2.99
N ILE A 113 11.83 8.41 -2.69
CA ILE A 113 10.57 8.21 -1.96
C ILE A 113 9.65 7.28 -2.74
N PHE A 114 9.59 7.43 -4.06
CA PHE A 114 8.79 6.56 -4.93
C PHE A 114 9.34 5.14 -4.96
N VAL A 115 10.67 5.00 -5.03
CA VAL A 115 11.32 3.68 -4.97
C VAL A 115 11.03 3.00 -3.64
N LEU A 116 11.13 3.73 -2.54
CA LEU A 116 10.82 3.22 -1.20
C LEU A 116 9.36 2.76 -1.10
N THR A 117 8.43 3.54 -1.64
CA THR A 117 6.99 3.21 -1.66
C THR A 117 6.74 1.90 -2.42
N ILE A 118 7.36 1.73 -3.59
CA ILE A 118 7.28 0.49 -4.38
C ILE A 118 7.81 -0.70 -3.56
N VAL A 119 9.00 -0.57 -2.98
CA VAL A 119 9.63 -1.64 -2.21
C VAL A 119 8.77 -2.04 -1.01
N ILE A 120 8.28 -1.08 -0.24
CA ILE A 120 7.41 -1.35 0.91
C ILE A 120 6.11 -2.03 0.47
N SER A 121 5.47 -1.54 -0.59
CA SER A 121 4.23 -2.12 -1.12
C SER A 121 4.44 -3.57 -1.57
N LEU A 122 5.53 -3.86 -2.29
CA LEU A 122 5.88 -5.21 -2.70
C LEU A 122 6.16 -6.12 -1.50
N CYS A 123 6.89 -5.64 -0.49
CA CYS A 123 7.15 -6.41 0.73
C CYS A 123 5.85 -6.78 1.45
N ILE A 124 4.94 -5.83 1.64
CA ILE A 124 3.65 -6.07 2.30
C ILE A 124 2.85 -7.13 1.53
N VAL A 125 2.74 -6.98 0.20
CA VAL A 125 2.01 -7.92 -0.65
C VAL A 125 2.61 -9.31 -0.57
N LEU A 126 3.93 -9.45 -0.64
CA LEU A 126 4.61 -10.74 -0.55
C LEU A 126 4.38 -11.41 0.82
N LEU A 127 4.46 -10.65 1.91
CA LEU A 127 4.21 -11.18 3.26
C LEU A 127 2.77 -11.69 3.40
N VAL A 128 1.79 -10.88 3.00
CA VAL A 128 0.36 -11.24 3.08
C VAL A 128 0.07 -12.45 2.20
N THR A 129 0.54 -12.46 0.97
CA THR A 129 0.30 -13.55 0.00
C THR A 129 0.94 -14.87 0.48
N ASN A 130 2.18 -14.83 0.94
CA ASN A 130 2.85 -16.03 1.44
C ASN A 130 2.17 -16.60 2.68
N TRP A 131 1.68 -15.73 3.58
CA TRP A 131 0.88 -16.18 4.71
C TRP A 131 -0.39 -16.89 4.26
N GLN A 132 -1.16 -16.26 3.37
CA GLN A 132 -2.44 -16.80 2.87
C GLN A 132 -2.25 -18.14 2.16
N ILE A 133 -1.25 -18.28 1.30
CA ILE A 133 -0.96 -19.53 0.59
C ILE A 133 -0.59 -20.63 1.58
N ARG A 134 0.23 -20.34 2.58
CA ARG A 134 0.59 -21.32 3.63
C ARG A 134 -0.64 -21.76 4.41
N GLN A 135 -1.55 -20.86 4.75
CA GLN A 135 -2.77 -21.17 5.45
C GLN A 135 -3.72 -22.03 4.57
N ALA A 136 -3.85 -21.69 3.29
CA ALA A 136 -4.65 -22.47 2.36
C ALA A 136 -4.07 -23.88 2.10
N SER A 137 -2.74 -23.98 1.99
CA SER A 137 -2.05 -25.27 1.78
C SER A 137 -2.13 -26.22 2.98
N ARG A 138 -2.41 -25.70 4.17
CA ARG A 138 -2.62 -26.50 5.40
C ARG A 138 -4.05 -27.03 5.54
N LYS A 139 -5.02 -26.44 4.86
CA LYS A 139 -6.39 -26.98 4.81
C LYS A 139 -6.37 -28.28 4.00
N ASN A 140 -6.96 -29.33 4.56
CA ASN A 140 -6.97 -30.69 3.98
C ASN A 140 -7.67 -30.66 2.61
N PRO A 141 -7.03 -31.10 1.50
CA PRO A 141 -7.64 -31.07 0.17
C PRO A 141 -8.89 -31.95 0.06
N ILE A 142 -9.10 -32.91 1.01
CA ILE A 142 -10.23 -33.84 1.04
C ILE A 142 -11.54 -33.11 1.38
N ASP A 143 -11.51 -32.07 2.21
CA ASP A 143 -12.72 -31.32 2.60
C ASP A 143 -13.22 -30.40 1.49
N THR A 144 -12.35 -29.96 0.59
CA THR A 144 -12.70 -29.09 -0.54
C THR A 144 -13.35 -29.86 -1.72
N LEU A 145 -13.14 -31.14 -1.81
CA LEU A 145 -13.74 -31.99 -2.85
C LEU A 145 -15.08 -32.63 -2.42
N LYS A 146 -15.45 -32.49 -1.12
CA LYS A 146 -16.64 -33.16 -0.54
C LYS A 146 -17.86 -32.23 -0.39
N THR A 147 -17.76 -30.98 -0.80
CA THR A 147 -18.82 -29.96 -0.70
C THR A 147 -19.57 -29.74 -2.03
N GLU A 148 -19.70 -30.77 -2.83
CA GLU A 148 -20.73 -30.89 -3.90
C GLU A 148 -21.60 -32.14 -3.66
#